data_4ac39d1ecc7b899f435cd151d2c3606b
#
_entry.id   4ac39d1ecc7b899f435cd151d2c3606b
#
_cell.length_a   1.000
_cell.length_b   1.000
_cell.length_c   1.000
_cell.angle_alpha   90.00
_cell.angle_beta   90.00
_cell.angle_gamma   90.00
#
_symmetry.space_group_name_H-M   'P 1'
#
loop_
_entity.id
_entity.type
_entity.pdbx_description
1 polymer ?
#
loop_
_entity_poly.entity_id
_entity_poly.type
_entity_poly.pdbx_seq_one_letter_code
_entity_poly.pdbx_strand_id
1 'polypeptide(L)'
;MAIATKIIHWAATLSLLGFVSACDSSEEPQAAPEPPTPSQATSPAPSIVKRLLETKQCERCDLEGVNLAGADLRKAKLSDALLQGANLQGANLEGADLEEAILKNANLQKANLAKANLEQANLNQANLSGANLSRAELEQASMDSANLNRANLNEADLEQANVSAAKLQGVSLKGATMPDGTTHD
;
A
#
# COMPACT_ATOMS: atom_id res chain seq x y z
N MET A 1 -5.25 -51.45 -23.44
CA MET A 1 -5.01 -51.39 -24.90
C MET A 1 -3.80 -50.49 -25.11
N ALA A 2 -2.76 -51.17 -25.56
CA ALA A 2 -1.45 -50.62 -25.87
C ALA A 2 -1.45 -49.86 -27.20
N ILE A 3 -0.43 -49.04 -27.47
CA ILE A 3 0.35 -48.87 -28.71
C ILE A 3 1.22 -47.62 -28.44
N ALA A 4 2.48 -47.77 -28.11
CA ALA A 4 3.67 -48.10 -28.88
C ALA A 4 4.30 -46.91 -29.63
N THR A 5 5.38 -46.44 -29.12
CA THR A 5 6.74 -46.25 -29.64
C THR A 5 6.94 -45.90 -31.13
N LYS A 6 7.69 -44.81 -31.40
CA LYS A 6 8.67 -44.82 -32.51
C LYS A 6 9.86 -43.90 -32.21
N ILE A 7 10.96 -44.54 -31.89
CA ILE A 7 12.35 -44.04 -31.93
C ILE A 7 12.79 -44.10 -33.41
N ILE A 8 13.39 -43.05 -33.92
CA ILE A 8 14.20 -43.16 -35.14
C ILE A 8 15.56 -42.54 -34.86
N HIS A 9 16.54 -43.49 -34.79
CA HIS A 9 17.96 -43.22 -34.91
C HIS A 9 18.33 -42.91 -36.37
N TRP A 10 19.21 -41.95 -36.58
CA TRP A 10 20.09 -41.95 -37.74
C TRP A 10 21.49 -41.52 -37.31
N ALA A 11 22.42 -42.44 -37.55
CA ALA A 11 23.83 -42.33 -37.24
C ALA A 11 24.61 -41.85 -38.47
N ALA A 12 25.63 -41.09 -38.16
CA ALA A 12 26.96 -40.97 -38.75
C ALA A 12 27.20 -41.02 -40.27
N THR A 13 27.89 -40.04 -40.78
CA THR A 13 29.09 -40.29 -41.62
C THR A 13 30.12 -39.16 -41.44
N LEU A 14 31.32 -39.60 -41.20
CA LEU A 14 32.59 -38.90 -41.06
C LEU A 14 33.12 -38.50 -42.47
N SER A 15 33.66 -37.30 -42.65
CA SER A 15 34.71 -37.05 -43.64
C SER A 15 35.58 -35.87 -43.29
N LEU A 16 36.85 -36.14 -43.25
CA LEU A 16 37.99 -35.29 -42.97
C LEU A 16 38.28 -34.24 -44.10
N LEU A 17 39.04 -33.25 -43.67
CA LEU A 17 40.08 -32.45 -44.33
C LEU A 17 39.73 -31.04 -44.76
N GLY A 18 40.53 -30.11 -44.18
CA GLY A 18 40.75 -28.79 -44.73
C GLY A 18 41.13 -27.73 -43.68
N PHE A 19 42.42 -27.69 -43.36
CA PHE A 19 43.06 -26.54 -42.67
C PHE A 19 42.86 -25.24 -43.47
N VAL A 20 42.48 -24.17 -42.82
CA VAL A 20 43.11 -22.84 -42.97
C VAL A 20 42.87 -21.99 -41.71
N SER A 21 43.95 -21.35 -41.34
CA SER A 21 44.26 -20.52 -40.20
C SER A 21 43.48 -19.18 -40.15
N ALA A 22 43.34 -18.69 -38.90
CA ALA A 22 43.30 -17.31 -38.44
C ALA A 22 42.00 -16.50 -38.67
N CYS A 23 41.33 -16.12 -37.65
CA CYS A 23 41.36 -14.86 -36.92
C CYS A 23 40.36 -14.91 -35.80
N ASP A 24 40.89 -14.67 -34.64
CA ASP A 24 40.29 -14.30 -33.39
C ASP A 24 39.23 -13.20 -33.56
N SER A 25 38.04 -13.47 -33.15
CA SER A 25 37.06 -12.48 -32.67
C SER A 25 36.02 -13.25 -31.86
N SER A 26 36.33 -13.42 -30.59
CA SER A 26 35.39 -13.84 -29.56
C SER A 26 34.34 -12.73 -29.35
N GLU A 27 33.28 -12.76 -30.14
CA GLU A 27 32.02 -12.13 -29.76
C GLU A 27 31.14 -13.19 -29.11
N GLU A 28 31.17 -13.17 -27.79
CA GLU A 28 30.19 -13.83 -26.94
C GLU A 28 28.79 -13.28 -27.31
N PRO A 29 27.77 -14.10 -27.57
CA PRO A 29 26.42 -13.59 -27.80
C PRO A 29 25.95 -12.92 -26.50
N GLN A 30 25.91 -11.59 -26.50
CA GLN A 30 25.22 -10.82 -25.46
C GLN A 30 23.79 -11.37 -25.34
N ALA A 31 23.51 -12.04 -24.22
CA ALA A 31 22.17 -12.42 -23.85
C ALA A 31 21.28 -11.16 -23.89
N ALA A 32 20.18 -11.23 -24.62
CA ALA A 32 19.16 -10.20 -24.61
C ALA A 32 18.76 -9.88 -23.18
N PRO A 33 18.53 -8.59 -22.82
CA PRO A 33 18.09 -8.25 -21.47
C PRO A 33 16.77 -8.99 -21.22
N GLU A 34 16.76 -9.79 -20.14
CA GLU A 34 15.55 -10.45 -19.68
C GLU A 34 14.47 -9.41 -19.43
N PRO A 35 13.19 -9.70 -19.79
CA PRO A 35 12.09 -8.80 -19.45
C PRO A 35 12.05 -8.62 -17.93
N PRO A 36 11.75 -7.40 -17.43
CA PRO A 36 11.71 -7.16 -16.01
C PRO A 36 10.73 -8.13 -15.36
N THR A 37 11.23 -8.93 -14.43
CA THR A 37 10.43 -9.79 -13.58
C THR A 37 9.36 -8.95 -12.88
N PRO A 38 8.09 -9.42 -12.76
CA PRO A 38 7.05 -8.65 -12.08
C PRO A 38 7.55 -8.30 -10.67
N SER A 39 7.50 -6.99 -10.41
CA SER A 39 7.91 -6.35 -9.17
C SER A 39 7.50 -7.19 -7.97
N GLN A 40 8.46 -7.80 -7.31
CA GLN A 40 8.28 -8.27 -5.94
C GLN A 40 7.93 -7.02 -5.13
N ALA A 41 6.79 -7.03 -4.44
CA ALA A 41 6.43 -5.98 -3.51
C ALA A 41 7.60 -5.80 -2.53
N THR A 42 8.45 -4.83 -2.81
CA THR A 42 9.62 -4.54 -1.99
C THR A 42 9.12 -3.81 -0.76
N SER A 43 9.18 -4.48 0.39
CA SER A 43 8.99 -3.79 1.67
C SER A 43 9.84 -2.51 1.67
N PRO A 44 9.28 -1.36 2.11
CA PRO A 44 9.98 -0.08 2.06
C PRO A 44 11.35 -0.18 2.71
N ALA A 45 12.33 0.51 2.13
CA ALA A 45 13.71 0.44 2.60
C ALA A 45 13.79 0.80 4.10
N PRO A 46 14.52 0.05 4.92
CA PRO A 46 14.64 0.29 6.36
C PRO A 46 15.04 1.75 6.70
N SER A 47 15.74 2.40 5.78
CA SER A 47 16.14 3.82 5.90
C SER A 47 14.95 4.78 5.87
N ILE A 48 13.90 4.50 5.09
CA ILE A 48 12.69 5.34 5.00
C ILE A 48 11.91 5.27 6.31
N VAL A 49 11.71 4.06 6.83
CA VAL A 49 11.01 3.84 8.11
C VAL A 49 11.75 4.53 9.26
N LYS A 50 13.09 4.37 9.32
CA LYS A 50 13.91 5.03 10.33
C LYS A 50 13.75 6.55 10.25
N ARG A 51 13.87 7.14 9.06
CA ARG A 51 13.67 8.58 8.84
C ARG A 51 12.30 9.03 9.31
N LEU A 52 11.22 8.33 8.93
CA LEU A 52 9.87 8.65 9.39
C LEU A 52 9.76 8.66 10.92
N LEU A 53 10.28 7.63 11.60
CA LEU A 53 10.18 7.52 13.04
C LEU A 53 10.99 8.61 13.78
N GLU A 54 12.14 9.00 13.24
CA GLU A 54 13.03 9.99 13.85
C GLU A 54 12.60 11.44 13.55
N THR A 55 12.25 11.74 12.29
CA THR A 55 12.01 13.11 11.83
C THR A 55 10.53 13.46 11.67
N LYS A 56 9.64 12.48 11.62
CA LYS A 56 8.22 12.63 11.29
C LYS A 56 7.96 13.19 9.88
N GLN A 57 8.95 13.16 8.99
CA GLN A 57 8.86 13.69 7.64
C GLN A 57 8.90 12.55 6.62
N CYS A 58 7.80 12.35 5.90
CA CYS A 58 7.70 11.30 4.88
C CYS A 58 6.60 11.60 3.85
N GLU A 59 6.55 12.86 3.39
CA GLU A 59 5.69 13.26 2.29
C GLU A 59 6.06 12.48 1.03
N ARG A 60 5.06 11.95 0.32
CA ARG A 60 5.23 11.15 -0.91
C ARG A 60 6.13 9.91 -0.75
N CYS A 61 6.33 9.43 0.48
CA CYS A 61 7.12 8.22 0.71
C CYS A 61 6.37 6.98 0.23
N ASP A 62 7.14 6.02 -0.30
CA ASP A 62 6.66 4.67 -0.52
C ASP A 62 6.80 3.86 0.79
N LEU A 63 5.66 3.62 1.42
CA LEU A 63 5.49 2.89 2.67
C LEU A 63 4.51 1.71 2.47
N GLU A 64 4.39 1.21 1.23
CA GLU A 64 3.49 0.09 0.92
C GLU A 64 3.84 -1.15 1.75
N GLY A 65 2.84 -1.74 2.38
CA GLY A 65 2.97 -2.94 3.21
C GLY A 65 3.85 -2.79 4.47
N VAL A 66 4.27 -1.56 4.81
CA VAL A 66 5.14 -1.32 5.97
C VAL A 66 4.49 -1.77 7.28
N ASN A 67 5.29 -2.27 8.21
CA ASN A 67 4.83 -2.53 9.58
C ASN A 67 5.20 -1.37 10.51
N LEU A 68 4.19 -0.57 10.89
CA LEU A 68 4.26 0.55 11.81
C LEU A 68 3.29 0.35 12.99
N ALA A 69 3.00 -0.91 13.35
CA ALA A 69 2.11 -1.22 14.46
C ALA A 69 2.62 -0.60 15.77
N GLY A 70 1.75 0.14 16.46
CA GLY A 70 2.08 0.83 17.72
C GLY A 70 3.07 1.98 17.58
N ALA A 71 3.46 2.37 16.38
CA ALA A 71 4.43 3.46 16.19
C ALA A 71 3.88 4.81 16.66
N ASP A 72 4.76 5.65 17.20
CA ASP A 72 4.45 7.05 17.48
C ASP A 72 4.68 7.86 16.19
N LEU A 73 3.58 8.25 15.54
CA LEU A 73 3.53 9.04 14.32
C LEU A 73 2.76 10.36 14.53
N ARG A 74 2.69 10.84 15.77
CA ARG A 74 2.04 12.12 16.08
C ARG A 74 2.64 13.25 15.25
N LYS A 75 1.75 14.04 14.62
CA LYS A 75 2.11 15.17 13.76
C LYS A 75 3.07 14.80 12.62
N ALA A 76 3.12 13.52 12.24
CA ALA A 76 3.91 13.09 11.10
C ALA A 76 3.35 13.70 9.81
N LYS A 77 4.23 14.11 8.92
CA LYS A 77 3.90 14.58 7.59
C LYS A 77 3.94 13.40 6.62
N LEU A 78 2.77 12.99 6.19
CA LEU A 78 2.54 11.81 5.37
C LEU A 78 1.65 12.15 4.16
N SER A 79 1.57 13.44 3.80
CA SER A 79 0.78 13.87 2.63
C SER A 79 1.27 13.14 1.38
N ASP A 80 0.33 12.68 0.54
CA ASP A 80 0.59 11.90 -0.69
C ASP A 80 1.35 10.57 -0.43
N ALA A 81 1.54 10.11 0.81
CA ALA A 81 2.29 8.88 1.09
C ALA A 81 1.56 7.64 0.59
N LEU A 82 2.32 6.68 0.05
CA LEU A 82 1.81 5.38 -0.37
C LEU A 82 1.85 4.42 0.82
N LEU A 83 0.71 4.25 1.51
CA LEU A 83 0.53 3.40 2.69
C LEU A 83 -0.39 2.20 2.40
N GLN A 84 -0.53 1.83 1.13
CA GLN A 84 -1.38 0.70 0.74
C GLN A 84 -0.97 -0.57 1.47
N GLY A 85 -1.93 -1.23 2.12
CA GLY A 85 -1.68 -2.46 2.87
C GLY A 85 -0.78 -2.31 4.11
N ALA A 86 -0.41 -1.08 4.50
CA ALA A 86 0.41 -0.84 5.68
C ALA A 86 -0.26 -1.33 6.97
N ASN A 87 0.53 -1.85 7.91
CA ASN A 87 0.08 -2.21 9.24
C ASN A 87 0.34 -1.04 10.21
N LEU A 88 -0.71 -0.30 10.52
CA LEU A 88 -0.74 0.84 11.44
C LEU A 88 -1.57 0.52 12.70
N GLN A 89 -1.74 -0.77 13.03
CA GLN A 89 -2.54 -1.20 14.17
C GLN A 89 -2.04 -0.55 15.46
N GLY A 90 -2.93 0.16 16.16
CA GLY A 90 -2.60 0.83 17.41
C GLY A 90 -1.57 1.96 17.30
N ALA A 91 -1.19 2.38 16.09
CA ALA A 91 -0.28 3.50 15.91
C ALA A 91 -0.91 4.82 16.40
N ASN A 92 -0.07 5.73 16.90
CA ASN A 92 -0.51 7.07 17.28
C ASN A 92 -0.22 8.07 16.16
N LEU A 93 -1.27 8.44 15.43
CA LEU A 93 -1.28 9.37 14.31
C LEU A 93 -1.97 10.70 14.68
N GLU A 94 -2.05 11.03 15.99
CA GLU A 94 -2.73 12.26 16.43
C GLU A 94 -2.14 13.49 15.75
N GLY A 95 -3.02 14.25 15.05
CA GLY A 95 -2.63 15.45 14.32
C GLY A 95 -1.66 15.21 13.16
N ALA A 96 -1.54 13.96 12.68
CA ALA A 96 -0.75 13.66 11.49
C ALA A 96 -1.41 14.25 10.24
N ASP A 97 -0.60 14.63 9.28
CA ASP A 97 -1.01 15.09 7.97
C ASP A 97 -0.94 13.92 6.99
N LEU A 98 -2.11 13.45 6.57
CA LEU A 98 -2.33 12.32 5.67
C LEU A 98 -3.15 12.75 4.44
N GLU A 99 -3.14 14.06 4.12
CA GLU A 99 -3.83 14.61 2.95
C GLU A 99 -3.43 13.82 1.69
N GLU A 100 -4.42 13.42 0.88
CA GLU A 100 -4.23 12.64 -0.35
C GLU A 100 -3.48 11.30 -0.16
N ALA A 101 -3.20 10.86 1.06
CA ALA A 101 -2.47 9.61 1.30
C ALA A 101 -3.26 8.37 0.81
N ILE A 102 -2.56 7.35 0.29
CA ILE A 102 -3.15 6.10 -0.19
C ILE A 102 -3.08 5.03 0.90
N LEU A 103 -4.15 4.89 1.68
CA LEU A 103 -4.30 3.95 2.79
C LEU A 103 -5.19 2.74 2.42
N LYS A 104 -5.36 2.46 1.13
CA LYS A 104 -6.18 1.35 0.67
C LYS A 104 -5.70 0.03 1.28
N ASN A 105 -6.64 -0.77 1.83
CA ASN A 105 -6.36 -2.03 2.54
C ASN A 105 -5.45 -1.90 3.78
N ALA A 106 -5.14 -0.69 4.26
CA ALA A 106 -4.32 -0.52 5.46
C ALA A 106 -5.03 -1.04 6.72
N ASN A 107 -4.27 -1.55 7.66
CA ASN A 107 -4.75 -1.94 8.97
C ASN A 107 -4.53 -0.81 9.99
N LEU A 108 -5.58 -0.04 10.25
CA LEU A 108 -5.63 1.06 11.23
C LEU A 108 -6.43 0.68 12.49
N GLN A 109 -6.59 -0.63 12.76
CA GLN A 109 -7.36 -1.09 13.91
C GLN A 109 -6.83 -0.48 15.20
N LYS A 110 -7.72 0.19 15.96
CA LYS A 110 -7.39 0.87 17.24
C LYS A 110 -6.31 1.96 17.13
N ALA A 111 -6.00 2.45 15.93
CA ALA A 111 -5.11 3.59 15.77
C ALA A 111 -5.73 4.88 16.34
N ASN A 112 -4.89 5.79 16.81
CA ASN A 112 -5.30 7.13 17.22
C ASN A 112 -5.05 8.11 16.09
N LEU A 113 -6.12 8.53 15.41
CA LEU A 113 -6.15 9.49 14.32
C LEU A 113 -6.84 10.80 14.75
N ALA A 114 -6.93 11.06 16.06
CA ALA A 114 -7.59 12.28 16.54
C ALA A 114 -6.93 13.52 15.93
N LYS A 115 -7.74 14.43 15.36
CA LYS A 115 -7.29 15.67 14.72
C LYS A 115 -6.33 15.44 13.53
N ALA A 116 -6.27 14.25 12.96
CA ALA A 116 -5.48 14.02 11.75
C ALA A 116 -6.17 14.64 10.55
N ASN A 117 -5.37 15.20 9.64
CA ASN A 117 -5.84 15.60 8.32
C ASN A 117 -5.83 14.36 7.40
N LEU A 118 -7.01 13.99 6.91
CA LEU A 118 -7.24 12.88 5.98
C LEU A 118 -8.04 13.36 4.76
N GLU A 119 -7.99 14.66 4.47
CA GLU A 119 -8.67 15.22 3.30
C GLU A 119 -8.24 14.48 2.05
N GLN A 120 -9.22 14.11 1.21
CA GLN A 120 -9.02 13.40 -0.04
C GLN A 120 -8.24 12.05 0.08
N ALA A 121 -7.97 11.56 1.29
CA ALA A 121 -7.27 10.30 1.50
C ALA A 121 -8.07 9.11 0.96
N ASN A 122 -7.36 8.10 0.44
CA ASN A 122 -7.95 6.86 -0.01
C ASN A 122 -7.88 5.77 1.07
N LEU A 123 -8.96 5.60 1.81
CA LEU A 123 -9.14 4.60 2.88
C LEU A 123 -10.00 3.40 2.41
N ASN A 124 -10.16 3.17 1.11
CA ASN A 124 -10.98 2.09 0.59
C ASN A 124 -10.53 0.74 1.15
N GLN A 125 -11.49 -0.04 1.67
CA GLN A 125 -11.24 -1.36 2.26
C GLN A 125 -10.30 -1.34 3.47
N ALA A 126 -9.94 -0.16 4.03
CA ALA A 126 -9.13 -0.06 5.24
C ALA A 126 -9.87 -0.60 6.47
N ASN A 127 -9.11 -1.15 7.42
CA ASN A 127 -9.65 -1.57 8.71
C ASN A 127 -9.41 -0.51 9.78
N LEU A 128 -10.43 0.28 10.06
CA LEU A 128 -10.46 1.35 11.09
C LEU A 128 -11.23 0.92 12.34
N SER A 129 -11.43 -0.39 12.55
CA SER A 129 -12.26 -0.85 13.66
C SER A 129 -11.68 -0.42 15.02
N GLY A 130 -12.50 0.28 15.79
CA GLY A 130 -12.12 0.85 17.08
C GLY A 130 -11.10 1.97 17.04
N ALA A 131 -10.81 2.54 15.86
CA ALA A 131 -9.94 3.69 15.72
C ALA A 131 -10.57 4.95 16.33
N ASN A 132 -9.73 5.87 16.80
CA ASN A 132 -10.15 7.20 17.26
C ASN A 132 -9.88 8.22 16.14
N LEU A 133 -10.95 8.70 15.53
CA LEU A 133 -10.96 9.71 14.47
C LEU A 133 -11.64 11.02 14.96
N SER A 134 -11.69 11.23 16.28
CA SER A 134 -12.35 12.42 16.81
C SER A 134 -11.69 13.70 16.29
N ARG A 135 -12.50 14.62 15.74
CA ARG A 135 -12.03 15.88 15.14
C ARG A 135 -11.08 15.68 13.95
N ALA A 136 -11.08 14.53 13.32
CA ALA A 136 -10.31 14.32 12.09
C ALA A 136 -11.00 15.05 10.92
N GLU A 137 -10.20 15.57 10.00
CA GLU A 137 -10.63 16.14 8.75
C GLU A 137 -10.66 15.03 7.70
N LEU A 138 -11.85 14.69 7.18
CA LEU A 138 -12.09 13.58 6.26
C LEU A 138 -12.86 14.07 5.02
N GLU A 139 -12.81 15.39 4.75
CA GLU A 139 -13.47 15.95 3.58
C GLU A 139 -13.03 15.23 2.31
N GLN A 140 -14.00 14.84 1.49
CA GLN A 140 -13.76 14.14 0.22
C GLN A 140 -12.97 12.82 0.34
N ALA A 141 -12.71 12.31 1.55
CA ALA A 141 -12.04 11.03 1.74
C ALA A 141 -12.85 9.87 1.14
N SER A 142 -12.17 8.90 0.55
CA SER A 142 -12.80 7.69 0.03
C SER A 142 -12.67 6.54 1.05
N MET A 143 -13.80 6.08 1.59
CA MET A 143 -13.88 5.01 2.58
C MET A 143 -14.80 3.87 2.11
N ASP A 144 -14.91 3.66 0.78
CA ASP A 144 -15.72 2.57 0.25
C ASP A 144 -15.30 1.23 0.84
N SER A 145 -16.28 0.47 1.34
CA SER A 145 -16.06 -0.84 1.95
C SER A 145 -15.11 -0.84 3.18
N ALA A 146 -14.81 0.33 3.76
CA ALA A 146 -13.98 0.42 4.98
C ALA A 146 -14.70 -0.18 6.20
N ASN A 147 -13.93 -0.70 7.14
CA ASN A 147 -14.46 -1.19 8.40
C ASN A 147 -14.27 -0.15 9.52
N LEU A 148 -15.30 0.59 9.83
CA LEU A 148 -15.35 1.61 10.89
C LEU A 148 -16.06 1.11 12.17
N ASN A 149 -16.30 -0.19 12.31
CA ASN A 149 -17.02 -0.70 13.46
C ASN A 149 -16.40 -0.23 14.77
N ARG A 150 -17.22 0.39 15.64
CA ARG A 150 -16.82 0.95 16.95
C ARG A 150 -15.76 2.06 16.85
N ALA A 151 -15.57 2.68 15.71
CA ALA A 151 -14.72 3.86 15.59
C ALA A 151 -15.37 5.07 16.27
N ASN A 152 -14.55 5.99 16.75
CA ASN A 152 -14.99 7.27 17.29
C ASN A 152 -14.76 8.37 16.25
N LEU A 153 -15.83 8.89 15.69
CA LEU A 153 -15.85 9.99 14.71
C LEU A 153 -16.49 11.26 15.30
N ASN A 154 -16.48 11.41 16.63
CA ASN A 154 -17.08 12.60 17.25
C ASN A 154 -16.40 13.87 16.76
N GLU A 155 -17.20 14.85 16.36
CA GLU A 155 -16.73 16.14 15.84
C GLU A 155 -15.83 16.01 14.59
N ALA A 156 -15.81 14.86 13.90
CA ALA A 156 -15.07 14.69 12.64
C ALA A 156 -15.82 15.37 11.48
N ASP A 157 -15.07 15.83 10.50
CA ASP A 157 -15.62 16.36 9.26
C ASP A 157 -15.58 15.33 8.15
N LEU A 158 -16.75 14.87 7.69
CA LEU A 158 -16.93 13.89 6.62
C LEU A 158 -17.58 14.55 5.38
N GLU A 159 -17.58 15.88 5.27
CA GLU A 159 -18.25 16.53 4.14
C GLU A 159 -17.74 15.95 2.80
N GLN A 160 -18.69 15.55 1.94
CA GLN A 160 -18.41 14.92 0.65
C GLN A 160 -17.61 13.59 0.71
N ALA A 161 -17.38 13.03 1.90
CA ALA A 161 -16.70 11.73 2.02
C ALA A 161 -17.56 10.60 1.42
N ASN A 162 -16.91 9.64 0.77
CA ASN A 162 -17.57 8.44 0.26
C ASN A 162 -17.51 7.31 1.30
N VAL A 163 -18.60 7.05 1.99
CA VAL A 163 -18.76 5.96 2.97
C VAL A 163 -19.57 4.77 2.42
N SER A 164 -19.64 4.60 1.10
CA SER A 164 -20.40 3.54 0.45
C SER A 164 -19.92 2.16 0.95
N ALA A 165 -20.87 1.27 1.23
CA ALA A 165 -20.60 -0.07 1.75
C ALA A 165 -19.71 -0.14 3.00
N ALA A 166 -19.41 0.99 3.66
CA ALA A 166 -18.64 1.02 4.91
C ALA A 166 -19.43 0.31 6.04
N LYS A 167 -18.70 -0.38 6.93
CA LYS A 167 -19.28 -1.01 8.12
C LYS A 167 -19.24 -0.01 9.27
N LEU A 168 -20.43 0.39 9.77
CA LEU A 168 -20.62 1.47 10.74
C LEU A 168 -21.22 0.98 12.08
N GLN A 169 -21.11 -0.30 12.42
CA GLN A 169 -21.72 -0.83 13.63
C GLN A 169 -21.07 -0.24 14.89
N GLY A 170 -21.86 0.49 15.69
CA GLY A 170 -21.41 1.06 16.95
C GLY A 170 -20.44 2.22 16.81
N VAL A 171 -20.44 2.89 15.67
CA VAL A 171 -19.68 4.16 15.46
C VAL A 171 -20.28 5.25 16.32
N SER A 172 -19.44 6.12 16.88
CA SER A 172 -19.85 7.36 17.56
C SER A 172 -19.65 8.54 16.60
N LEU A 173 -20.71 9.33 16.36
CA LEU A 173 -20.77 10.42 15.37
C LEU A 173 -21.19 11.76 15.99
N LYS A 174 -21.21 11.88 17.31
CA LYS A 174 -21.72 13.08 17.98
C LYS A 174 -21.00 14.34 17.49
N GLY A 175 -21.75 15.27 16.94
CA GLY A 175 -21.22 16.52 16.41
C GLY A 175 -20.44 16.40 15.11
N ALA A 176 -20.44 15.21 14.45
CA ALA A 176 -19.78 15.04 13.17
C ALA A 176 -20.53 15.73 12.04
N THR A 177 -19.80 16.32 11.09
CA THR A 177 -20.36 16.74 9.80
C THR A 177 -20.48 15.52 8.90
N MET A 178 -21.68 15.27 8.41
CA MET A 178 -21.98 14.13 7.56
C MET A 178 -21.64 14.42 6.09
N PRO A 179 -21.58 13.39 5.20
CA PRO A 179 -21.22 13.60 3.79
C PRO A 179 -22.12 14.58 3.02
N ASP A 180 -23.33 14.82 3.47
CA ASP A 180 -24.28 15.80 2.90
C ASP A 180 -24.18 17.20 3.52
N GLY A 181 -23.18 17.43 4.38
CA GLY A 181 -22.96 18.68 5.09
C GLY A 181 -23.84 18.89 6.33
N THR A 182 -24.67 17.91 6.70
CA THR A 182 -25.49 18.00 7.92
C THR A 182 -24.69 17.60 9.16
N THR A 183 -25.03 18.16 10.32
CA THR A 183 -24.40 17.78 11.59
C THR A 183 -25.20 16.64 12.26
N HIS A 184 -24.49 15.62 12.73
CA HIS A 184 -25.08 14.52 13.50
C HIS A 184 -25.12 14.90 14.99
N ASP A 185 -26.32 14.91 15.59
CA ASP A 185 -26.57 15.25 17.01
C ASP A 185 -26.16 14.13 17.99
#